data_ee06f608600822b7121ef58c3e7a0f2e
#
_entry.id   ee06f608600822b7121ef58c3e7a0f2e
#
_cell.length_a   1.000
_cell.length_b   1.000
_cell.length_c   1.000
_cell.angle_alpha   90.00
_cell.angle_beta   90.00
_cell.angle_gamma   90.00
#
_symmetry.space_group_name_H-M   'P 1'
#
loop_
_entity.id
_entity.type
_entity.pdbx_description
1 polymer ?
#
loop_
_entity_poly.entity_id
_entity_poly.type
_entity_poly.pdbx_seq_one_letter_code
_entity_poly.pdbx_strand_id
1 'polypeptide(L)'
;HTFLFEAGGSAAVGGIHPHTVPNQLDGTLALDDVAAAIRPTGNEHYPRTRLICLENTHNRRSGAVLTPDYMSQVRGLADRQGLAIHLDGARLFNASIALSVPAAELARDADSVSFCLSKGLSAPVGSLVCGSAEFACEARRKRKMLGGGMRQAGVLAAAGIVALDTMVERMAEDHTNAKRLARGLATLPGIILDVERIQTNIVIFELAPGSLSPADMVAGLGDRGVKIGAIGGRRFRAVTHHGIETAEIDAALTAVVDVLKESG
;
A
#
# COMPACT_ATOMS: atom_id res chain seq x y z
N HIS A 1 -2.23 7.14 -1.35
CA HIS A 1 -3.53 6.88 -1.97
C HIS A 1 -4.58 7.91 -1.60
N THR A 2 -4.72 8.27 -0.34
CA THR A 2 -5.74 9.20 0.16
C THR A 2 -5.78 10.57 -0.52
N PHE A 3 -4.72 10.96 -1.21
CA PHE A 3 -4.64 12.20 -1.97
C PHE A 3 -4.65 12.00 -3.48
N LEU A 4 -3.78 11.11 -4.00
CA LEU A 4 -3.59 10.95 -5.46
C LEU A 4 -4.66 10.10 -6.14
N PHE A 5 -5.35 9.26 -5.37
CA PHE A 5 -6.30 8.28 -5.88
C PHE A 5 -7.68 8.47 -5.25
N GLU A 6 -8.48 7.43 -5.25
CA GLU A 6 -9.83 7.38 -4.65
C GLU A 6 -10.76 8.50 -5.18
N ALA A 7 -10.54 8.88 -6.46
CA ALA A 7 -11.29 9.92 -7.16
C ALA A 7 -11.39 11.26 -6.41
N GLY A 8 -10.41 11.58 -5.55
CA GLY A 8 -10.45 12.77 -4.72
C GLY A 8 -11.58 12.78 -3.69
N GLY A 9 -12.06 11.60 -3.29
CA GLY A 9 -13.25 11.43 -2.43
C GLY A 9 -13.16 12.17 -1.10
N SER A 10 -11.98 12.30 -0.50
CA SER A 10 -11.79 13.07 0.72
C SER A 10 -12.19 14.54 0.54
N ALA A 11 -11.87 15.15 -0.60
CA ALA A 11 -12.26 16.52 -0.93
C ALA A 11 -13.72 16.58 -1.41
N ALA A 12 -14.07 15.74 -2.40
CA ALA A 12 -15.37 15.82 -3.07
C ALA A 12 -16.56 15.46 -2.14
N VAL A 13 -16.38 14.50 -1.24
CA VAL A 13 -17.43 13.99 -0.35
C VAL A 13 -17.22 14.45 1.08
N GLY A 14 -15.96 14.44 1.55
CA GLY A 14 -15.62 14.80 2.91
C GLY A 14 -15.48 16.30 3.16
N GLY A 15 -15.36 17.13 2.12
CA GLY A 15 -15.05 18.54 2.23
C GLY A 15 -13.68 18.80 2.88
N ILE A 16 -12.76 17.85 2.76
CA ILE A 16 -11.45 17.91 3.38
C ILE A 16 -10.47 18.62 2.44
N HIS A 17 -9.72 19.56 2.95
CA HIS A 17 -8.64 20.23 2.24
C HIS A 17 -7.32 19.52 2.56
N PRO A 18 -6.82 18.63 1.68
CA PRO A 18 -5.59 17.90 1.94
C PRO A 18 -4.37 18.77 1.72
N HIS A 19 -3.35 18.59 2.56
CA HIS A 19 -2.02 19.17 2.40
C HIS A 19 -1.00 18.03 2.34
N THR A 20 -0.30 17.90 1.23
CA THR A 20 0.62 16.80 1.00
C THR A 20 2.01 17.09 1.51
N VAL A 21 2.66 16.06 2.07
CA VAL A 21 4.06 16.05 2.46
C VAL A 21 4.76 14.97 1.62
N PRO A 22 5.96 15.23 1.06
CA PRO A 22 6.67 14.25 0.24
C PRO A 22 7.03 12.99 1.03
N ASN A 23 6.74 11.81 0.46
CA ASN A 23 7.20 10.56 1.02
C ASN A 23 8.69 10.36 0.77
N GLN A 24 9.41 9.95 1.81
CA GLN A 24 10.78 9.47 1.72
C GLN A 24 10.84 8.14 0.94
N LEU A 25 12.03 7.68 0.62
CA LEU A 25 12.23 6.45 -0.15
C LEU A 25 11.79 5.19 0.61
N ASP A 26 11.81 5.23 1.93
CA ASP A 26 11.37 4.18 2.85
C ASP A 26 9.86 4.24 3.18
N GLY A 27 9.11 5.15 2.54
CA GLY A 27 7.68 5.32 2.74
C GLY A 27 7.30 6.26 3.87
N THR A 28 8.24 6.68 4.70
CA THR A 28 7.99 7.65 5.79
C THR A 28 7.72 9.06 5.25
N LEU A 29 7.23 9.93 6.11
CA LEU A 29 7.24 11.39 5.94
C LEU A 29 8.31 11.94 6.87
N ALA A 30 9.14 12.89 6.43
CA ALA A 30 10.06 13.58 7.32
C ALA A 30 9.25 14.35 8.38
N LEU A 31 9.56 14.12 9.67
CA LEU A 31 8.77 14.71 10.75
C LEU A 31 8.80 16.24 10.74
N ASP A 32 9.94 16.82 10.33
CA ASP A 32 10.07 18.28 10.20
C ASP A 32 9.17 18.82 9.09
N ASP A 33 9.04 18.10 7.97
CA ASP A 33 8.13 18.47 6.89
C ASP A 33 6.67 18.35 7.33
N VAL A 34 6.33 17.29 8.10
CA VAL A 34 4.99 17.14 8.70
C VAL A 34 4.70 18.32 9.64
N ALA A 35 5.65 18.65 10.52
CA ALA A 35 5.51 19.77 11.45
C ALA A 35 5.32 21.11 10.72
N ALA A 36 6.09 21.37 9.67
CA ALA A 36 5.98 22.55 8.84
C ALA A 36 4.65 22.65 8.07
N ALA A 37 4.04 21.49 7.74
CA ALA A 37 2.75 21.43 7.05
C ALA A 37 1.55 21.72 7.97
N ILE A 38 1.71 21.66 9.29
CA ILE A 38 0.65 21.95 10.26
C ILE A 38 0.37 23.45 10.27
N ARG A 39 -0.89 23.82 10.03
CA ARG A 39 -1.31 25.21 9.99
C ARG A 39 -1.47 25.78 11.40
N PRO A 40 -1.05 27.03 11.64
CA PRO A 40 -1.23 27.68 12.93
C PRO A 40 -2.72 27.87 13.24
N THR A 41 -3.11 27.63 14.48
CA THR A 41 -4.51 27.67 14.92
C THR A 41 -5.06 29.08 15.15
N GLY A 42 -4.21 30.06 15.31
CA GLY A 42 -4.61 31.45 15.59
C GLY A 42 -4.87 32.33 14.36
N ASN A 43 -4.84 31.76 13.14
CA ASN A 43 -5.03 32.52 11.92
C ASN A 43 -6.28 32.00 11.17
N GLU A 44 -7.27 32.88 11.05
CA GLU A 44 -8.56 32.59 10.41
C GLU A 44 -8.47 32.31 8.89
N HIS A 45 -7.38 32.73 8.25
CA HIS A 45 -7.14 32.51 6.82
C HIS A 45 -6.70 31.08 6.48
N TYR A 46 -6.34 30.27 7.50
CA TYR A 46 -5.90 28.90 7.26
C TYR A 46 -6.96 27.86 7.62
N PRO A 47 -7.12 26.81 6.79
CA PRO A 47 -7.89 25.65 7.21
C PRO A 47 -7.19 24.97 8.40
N ARG A 48 -7.97 24.50 9.38
CA ARG A 48 -7.42 23.86 10.58
C ARG A 48 -6.90 22.45 10.23
N THR A 49 -5.62 22.20 10.51
CA THR A 49 -5.09 20.83 10.47
C THR A 49 -5.73 20.00 11.59
N ARG A 50 -6.21 18.81 11.28
CA ARG A 50 -6.94 17.93 12.21
C ARG A 50 -6.42 16.51 12.21
N LEU A 51 -5.76 16.07 11.11
CA LEU A 51 -5.46 14.68 10.88
C LEU A 51 -4.13 14.55 10.15
N ILE A 52 -3.31 13.59 10.60
CA ILE A 52 -2.16 13.07 9.86
C ILE A 52 -2.58 11.73 9.27
N CYS A 53 -2.40 11.55 7.95
CA CYS A 53 -2.65 10.29 7.26
C CYS A 53 -1.34 9.64 6.85
N LEU A 54 -1.16 8.35 7.18
CA LEU A 54 -0.01 7.54 6.81
C LEU A 54 -0.48 6.30 6.04
N GLU A 55 0.41 5.68 5.25
CA GLU A 55 0.09 4.48 4.47
C GLU A 55 1.07 3.34 4.81
N ASN A 56 0.57 2.17 5.21
CA ASN A 56 1.35 0.98 5.54
C ASN A 56 0.70 -0.32 4.97
N THR A 57 1.35 -1.08 4.11
CA THR A 57 2.64 -0.80 3.48
C THR A 57 2.50 0.25 2.37
N HIS A 58 3.55 1.04 2.14
CA HIS A 58 3.45 2.14 1.17
C HIS A 58 3.55 1.63 -0.27
N ASN A 59 2.44 1.67 -1.01
CA ASN A 59 2.32 1.06 -2.34
C ASN A 59 3.32 1.62 -3.38
N ARG A 60 3.50 2.93 -3.45
CA ARG A 60 4.40 3.57 -4.44
C ARG A 60 5.88 3.55 -4.04
N ARG A 61 6.20 3.00 -2.87
CA ARG A 61 7.56 2.78 -2.35
C ARG A 61 7.87 1.29 -2.21
N SER A 62 7.46 0.48 -3.22
CA SER A 62 7.72 -0.97 -3.28
C SER A 62 7.22 -1.73 -2.05
N GLY A 63 6.09 -1.30 -1.48
CA GLY A 63 5.55 -1.95 -0.29
C GLY A 63 6.40 -1.71 0.97
N ALA A 64 7.12 -0.60 1.04
CA ALA A 64 7.89 -0.21 2.22
C ALA A 64 7.02 -0.19 3.47
N VAL A 65 7.60 -0.60 4.60
CA VAL A 65 6.90 -0.74 5.87
C VAL A 65 7.23 0.40 6.84
N LEU A 66 6.22 0.92 7.51
CA LEU A 66 6.39 1.85 8.62
C LEU A 66 6.56 1.05 9.92
N THR A 67 7.61 1.34 10.67
CA THR A 67 7.93 0.66 11.92
C THR A 67 7.12 1.20 13.10
N PRO A 68 6.95 0.43 14.21
CA PRO A 68 6.34 0.95 15.44
C PRO A 68 7.05 2.19 15.97
N ASP A 69 8.38 2.24 15.90
CA ASP A 69 9.16 3.39 16.37
C ASP A 69 8.84 4.66 15.58
N TYR A 70 8.70 4.56 14.26
CA TYR A 70 8.29 5.70 13.43
C TYR A 70 6.85 6.12 13.77
N MET A 71 5.93 5.17 13.93
CA MET A 71 4.55 5.48 14.33
C MET A 71 4.48 6.21 15.67
N SER A 72 5.30 5.79 16.65
CA SER A 72 5.41 6.44 17.95
C SER A 72 5.97 7.87 17.85
N GLN A 73 6.94 8.11 16.98
CA GLN A 73 7.45 9.47 16.71
C GLN A 73 6.36 10.38 16.12
N VAL A 74 5.59 9.88 15.16
CA VAL A 74 4.44 10.62 14.59
C VAL A 74 3.38 10.86 15.66
N ARG A 75 3.10 9.88 16.53
CA ARG A 75 2.17 10.04 17.67
C ARG A 75 2.60 11.17 18.59
N GLY A 76 3.88 11.19 18.96
CA GLY A 76 4.42 12.28 19.79
C GLY A 76 4.29 13.67 19.14
N LEU A 77 4.45 13.77 17.82
CA LEU A 77 4.19 15.03 17.10
C LEU A 77 2.71 15.37 17.12
N ALA A 78 1.84 14.40 16.82
CA ALA A 78 0.39 14.61 16.77
C ALA A 78 -0.18 15.04 18.13
N ASP A 79 0.28 14.43 19.23
CA ASP A 79 -0.16 14.78 20.59
C ASP A 79 0.19 16.23 20.96
N ARG A 80 1.41 16.68 20.64
CA ARG A 80 1.81 18.07 20.88
C ARG A 80 0.95 19.09 20.12
N GLN A 81 0.33 18.66 19.02
CA GLN A 81 -0.44 19.52 18.13
C GLN A 81 -1.96 19.29 18.23
N GLY A 82 -2.40 18.34 19.06
CA GLY A 82 -3.81 17.97 19.20
C GLY A 82 -4.41 17.40 17.92
N LEU A 83 -3.63 16.61 17.18
CA LEU A 83 -4.03 15.98 15.92
C LEU A 83 -4.35 14.51 16.10
N ALA A 84 -5.28 14.01 15.28
CA ALA A 84 -5.51 12.58 15.13
C ALA A 84 -4.58 11.97 14.06
N ILE A 85 -4.40 10.65 14.12
CA ILE A 85 -3.68 9.87 13.13
C ILE A 85 -4.62 8.84 12.51
N HIS A 86 -4.69 8.81 11.18
CA HIS A 86 -5.29 7.71 10.42
C HIS A 86 -4.21 6.91 9.70
N LEU A 87 -4.23 5.60 9.88
CA LEU A 87 -3.36 4.67 9.16
C LEU A 87 -4.14 4.00 8.03
N ASP A 88 -3.84 4.35 6.78
CA ASP A 88 -4.22 3.53 5.64
C ASP A 88 -3.38 2.26 5.65
N GLY A 89 -3.90 1.26 6.27
CA GLY A 89 -3.31 -0.06 6.42
C GLY A 89 -3.78 -1.05 5.36
N ALA A 90 -4.03 -0.60 4.12
CA ALA A 90 -4.55 -1.45 3.05
C ALA A 90 -3.79 -2.78 2.90
N ARG A 91 -2.51 -2.80 3.32
CA ARG A 91 -1.64 -3.99 3.39
C ARG A 91 -0.97 -4.13 4.77
N LEU A 92 -1.66 -3.78 5.84
CA LEU A 92 -1.13 -3.81 7.20
C LEU A 92 -0.59 -5.18 7.61
N PHE A 93 -1.25 -6.25 7.21
CA PHE A 93 -0.80 -7.62 7.50
C PHE A 93 0.49 -7.99 6.75
N ASN A 94 0.74 -7.43 5.56
CA ASN A 94 2.05 -7.55 4.92
C ASN A 94 3.15 -6.86 5.75
N ALA A 95 2.88 -5.69 6.33
CA ALA A 95 3.83 -5.05 7.24
C ALA A 95 4.06 -5.88 8.50
N SER A 96 2.99 -6.44 9.08
CA SER A 96 3.03 -7.33 10.24
C SER A 96 3.98 -8.52 10.01
N ILE A 97 3.81 -9.23 8.89
CA ILE A 97 4.66 -10.37 8.52
C ILE A 97 6.10 -9.93 8.24
N ALA A 98 6.30 -8.82 7.52
CA ALA A 98 7.65 -8.36 7.18
C ALA A 98 8.49 -7.96 8.39
N LEU A 99 7.84 -7.38 9.41
CA LEU A 99 8.49 -6.93 10.65
C LEU A 99 8.43 -7.97 11.77
N SER A 100 7.68 -9.06 11.61
CA SER A 100 7.38 -10.03 12.68
C SER A 100 6.76 -9.35 13.91
N VAL A 101 5.87 -8.37 13.68
CA VAL A 101 5.18 -7.58 14.70
C VAL A 101 3.68 -7.72 14.52
N PRO A 102 2.90 -7.95 15.59
CA PRO A 102 1.44 -8.02 15.47
C PRO A 102 0.84 -6.77 14.81
N ALA A 103 -0.16 -6.95 13.95
CA ALA A 103 -0.84 -5.84 13.27
C ALA A 103 -1.42 -4.81 14.26
N ALA A 104 -1.88 -5.28 15.44
CA ALA A 104 -2.36 -4.41 16.51
C ALA A 104 -1.27 -3.48 17.06
N GLU A 105 -0.03 -3.95 17.12
CA GLU A 105 1.13 -3.16 17.54
C GLU A 105 1.43 -2.07 16.53
N LEU A 106 1.37 -2.39 15.23
CA LEU A 106 1.58 -1.41 14.14
C LEU A 106 0.48 -0.34 14.10
N ALA A 107 -0.71 -0.67 14.56
CA ALA A 107 -1.86 0.24 14.60
C ALA A 107 -2.01 0.99 15.94
N ARG A 108 -1.23 0.64 16.98
CA ARG A 108 -1.41 1.13 18.36
C ARG A 108 -1.42 2.65 18.47
N ASP A 109 -0.56 3.32 17.70
CA ASP A 109 -0.37 4.76 17.76
C ASP A 109 -1.28 5.54 16.77
N ALA A 110 -2.21 4.84 16.09
CA ALA A 110 -3.21 5.46 15.24
C ALA A 110 -4.59 5.53 15.94
N ASP A 111 -5.31 6.65 15.75
CA ASP A 111 -6.69 6.80 16.25
C ASP A 111 -7.68 6.00 15.41
N SER A 112 -7.36 5.77 14.15
CA SER A 112 -8.13 4.92 13.26
C SER A 112 -7.23 4.23 12.24
N VAL A 113 -7.62 3.04 11.82
CA VAL A 113 -6.92 2.26 10.80
C VAL A 113 -7.93 1.66 9.82
N SER A 114 -7.60 1.67 8.55
CA SER A 114 -8.32 0.89 7.53
C SER A 114 -7.42 -0.22 6.99
N PHE A 115 -8.00 -1.39 6.66
CA PHE A 115 -7.27 -2.44 5.97
C PHE A 115 -8.16 -3.20 4.98
N CYS A 116 -7.54 -3.72 3.92
CA CYS A 116 -8.26 -4.45 2.89
C CYS A 116 -8.26 -5.95 3.18
N LEU A 117 -9.43 -6.56 3.04
CA LEU A 117 -9.60 -8.01 3.01
C LEU A 117 -9.25 -8.59 1.63
N SER A 118 -9.46 -7.82 0.57
CA SER A 118 -9.37 -8.22 -0.84
C SER A 118 -7.98 -8.04 -1.49
N LYS A 119 -6.93 -7.88 -0.69
CA LYS A 119 -5.53 -7.81 -1.16
C LYS A 119 -4.77 -9.06 -0.69
N GLY A 120 -3.69 -8.94 0.06
CA GLY A 120 -2.91 -10.08 0.55
C GLY A 120 -3.72 -11.12 1.34
N LEU A 121 -4.78 -10.71 2.01
CA LEU A 121 -5.72 -11.60 2.71
C LEU A 121 -6.60 -12.44 1.76
N SER A 122 -6.65 -12.12 0.48
CA SER A 122 -7.33 -12.90 -0.58
C SER A 122 -8.82 -13.15 -0.40
N ALA A 123 -9.51 -12.38 0.45
CA ALA A 123 -10.97 -12.41 0.46
C ALA A 123 -11.52 -11.80 -0.86
N PRO A 124 -12.70 -12.25 -1.34
CA PRO A 124 -13.22 -11.82 -2.64
C PRO A 124 -13.50 -10.33 -2.72
N VAL A 125 -13.78 -9.67 -1.58
CA VAL A 125 -14.15 -8.26 -1.52
C VAL A 125 -14.03 -7.74 -0.10
N GLY A 126 -13.85 -6.42 0.03
CA GLY A 126 -14.07 -5.70 1.27
C GLY A 126 -12.83 -5.07 1.88
N SER A 127 -13.12 -4.13 2.75
CA SER A 127 -12.17 -3.51 3.66
C SER A 127 -12.87 -3.21 4.98
N LEU A 128 -12.08 -3.10 6.03
CA LEU A 128 -12.55 -2.75 7.36
C LEU A 128 -11.93 -1.43 7.78
N VAL A 129 -12.67 -0.65 8.56
CA VAL A 129 -12.15 0.49 9.28
C VAL A 129 -12.35 0.25 10.77
N CYS A 130 -11.29 0.47 11.55
CA CYS A 130 -11.25 0.25 12.98
C CYS A 130 -10.87 1.54 13.70
N GLY A 131 -11.33 1.70 14.93
CA GLY A 131 -11.07 2.83 15.81
C GLY A 131 -11.84 2.67 17.09
N SER A 132 -12.06 3.76 17.84
CA SER A 132 -12.90 3.74 19.04
C SER A 132 -14.35 3.30 18.73
N ALA A 133 -15.11 2.90 19.74
CA ALA A 133 -16.51 2.55 19.58
C ALA A 133 -17.35 3.72 19.02
N GLU A 134 -17.06 4.95 19.46
CA GLU A 134 -17.68 6.16 18.96
C GLU A 134 -17.36 6.39 17.48
N PHE A 135 -16.06 6.32 17.09
CA PHE A 135 -15.63 6.39 15.70
C PHE A 135 -16.34 5.34 14.83
N ALA A 136 -16.40 4.08 15.29
CA ALA A 136 -17.04 3.00 14.54
C ALA A 136 -18.55 3.23 14.36
N CYS A 137 -19.23 3.83 15.36
CA CYS A 137 -20.64 4.21 15.27
C CYS A 137 -20.86 5.26 14.17
N GLU A 138 -20.07 6.34 14.18
CA GLU A 138 -20.15 7.40 13.16
C GLU A 138 -19.74 6.89 11.78
N ALA A 139 -18.71 6.05 11.68
CA ALA A 139 -18.30 5.43 10.42
C ALA A 139 -19.44 4.60 9.78
N ARG A 140 -20.24 3.88 10.58
CA ARG A 140 -21.43 3.15 10.09
C ARG A 140 -22.46 4.09 9.47
N ARG A 141 -22.70 5.25 10.08
CA ARG A 141 -23.61 6.27 9.53
C ARG A 141 -23.10 6.79 8.20
N LYS A 142 -21.81 7.15 8.14
CA LYS A 142 -21.18 7.62 6.89
C LYS A 142 -21.20 6.55 5.80
N ARG A 143 -20.89 5.30 6.15
CA ARG A 143 -21.01 4.17 5.22
C ARG A 143 -22.40 4.06 4.61
N LYS A 144 -23.45 4.20 5.45
CA LYS A 144 -24.84 4.15 4.96
C LYS A 144 -25.15 5.29 4.01
N MET A 145 -24.72 6.52 4.36
CA MET A 145 -24.93 7.71 3.54
C MET A 145 -24.25 7.60 2.16
N LEU A 146 -23.08 6.97 2.11
CA LEU A 146 -22.28 6.79 0.90
C LEU A 146 -22.67 5.55 0.08
N GLY A 147 -23.77 4.87 0.42
CA GLY A 147 -24.25 3.71 -0.33
C GLY A 147 -23.60 2.37 0.06
N GLY A 148 -22.63 2.36 1.00
CA GLY A 148 -21.93 1.14 1.44
C GLY A 148 -22.66 0.33 2.52
N GLY A 149 -23.92 0.64 2.81
CA GLY A 149 -24.72 -0.03 3.85
C GLY A 149 -25.39 -1.29 3.36
N MET A 150 -24.64 -2.29 2.90
CA MET A 150 -25.16 -3.58 2.46
C MET A 150 -25.89 -4.31 3.60
N ARG A 151 -27.12 -4.79 3.33
CA ARG A 151 -27.82 -5.75 4.21
C ARG A 151 -27.30 -7.16 3.94
N GLN A 152 -27.47 -8.07 4.92
CA GLN A 152 -27.01 -9.45 4.80
C GLN A 152 -25.54 -9.57 4.38
N ALA A 153 -24.67 -8.69 4.89
CA ALA A 153 -23.23 -8.69 4.61
C ALA A 153 -22.48 -9.90 5.22
N GLY A 154 -23.21 -10.79 5.93
CA GLY A 154 -22.61 -11.97 6.56
C GLY A 154 -21.87 -12.89 5.60
N VAL A 155 -22.31 -13.00 4.35
CA VAL A 155 -21.60 -13.79 3.32
C VAL A 155 -20.20 -13.24 3.05
N LEU A 156 -20.04 -11.92 3.05
CA LEU A 156 -18.72 -11.25 2.86
C LEU A 156 -17.90 -11.31 4.14
N ALA A 157 -18.56 -11.15 5.30
CA ALA A 157 -17.89 -11.21 6.60
C ALA A 157 -17.36 -12.62 6.88
N ALA A 158 -18.06 -13.69 6.50
CA ALA A 158 -17.58 -15.07 6.62
C ALA A 158 -16.29 -15.29 5.85
N ALA A 159 -16.23 -14.83 4.59
CA ALA A 159 -15.00 -14.88 3.79
C ALA A 159 -13.86 -14.06 4.45
N GLY A 160 -14.17 -12.90 5.03
CA GLY A 160 -13.22 -12.07 5.75
C GLY A 160 -12.68 -12.74 7.02
N ILE A 161 -13.51 -13.47 7.77
CA ILE A 161 -13.08 -14.24 8.95
C ILE A 161 -12.11 -15.34 8.53
N VAL A 162 -12.47 -16.16 7.53
CA VAL A 162 -11.58 -17.19 6.99
C VAL A 162 -10.24 -16.58 6.54
N ALA A 163 -10.28 -15.44 5.84
CA ALA A 163 -9.08 -14.76 5.39
C ALA A 163 -8.17 -14.32 6.56
N LEU A 164 -8.75 -13.77 7.63
CA LEU A 164 -7.99 -13.36 8.80
C LEU A 164 -7.42 -14.55 9.59
N ASP A 165 -8.15 -15.66 9.65
CA ASP A 165 -7.74 -16.86 10.38
C ASP A 165 -6.67 -17.67 9.63
N THR A 166 -6.67 -17.65 8.29
CA THR A 166 -5.86 -18.61 7.49
C THR A 166 -4.86 -17.97 6.55
N MET A 167 -5.01 -16.68 6.18
CA MET A 167 -4.22 -16.09 5.10
C MET A 167 -3.10 -15.17 5.58
N VAL A 168 -3.06 -14.80 6.86
CA VAL A 168 -2.06 -13.87 7.38
C VAL A 168 -0.65 -14.46 7.27
N GLU A 169 -0.42 -15.60 7.90
CA GLU A 169 0.92 -16.22 7.99
C GLU A 169 1.47 -16.62 6.60
N ARG A 170 0.58 -17.07 5.69
CA ARG A 170 1.02 -17.46 4.37
C ARG A 170 1.54 -16.30 3.51
N MET A 171 1.29 -15.03 3.89
CA MET A 171 1.87 -13.88 3.16
C MET A 171 3.41 -13.87 3.15
N ALA A 172 4.06 -14.63 4.05
CA ALA A 172 5.49 -14.85 4.02
C ALA A 172 5.95 -15.48 2.69
N GLU A 173 5.11 -16.34 2.07
CA GLU A 173 5.38 -16.92 0.75
C GLU A 173 5.35 -15.83 -0.33
N ASP A 174 4.37 -14.92 -0.27
CA ASP A 174 4.28 -13.79 -1.21
C ASP A 174 5.53 -12.92 -1.15
N HIS A 175 6.04 -12.65 0.07
CA HIS A 175 7.28 -11.87 0.26
C HIS A 175 8.51 -12.62 -0.27
N THR A 176 8.57 -13.92 -0.06
CA THR A 176 9.65 -14.78 -0.58
C THR A 176 9.67 -14.76 -2.11
N ASN A 177 8.51 -14.90 -2.74
CA ASN A 177 8.33 -14.85 -4.17
C ASN A 177 8.66 -13.45 -4.74
N ALA A 178 8.27 -12.37 -4.06
CA ALA A 178 8.64 -11.01 -4.46
C ALA A 178 10.16 -10.80 -4.43
N LYS A 179 10.85 -11.26 -3.37
CA LYS A 179 12.30 -11.19 -3.27
C LYS A 179 13.00 -12.05 -4.35
N ARG A 180 12.46 -13.24 -4.67
CA ARG A 180 12.96 -14.07 -5.77
C ARG A 180 12.84 -13.35 -7.10
N LEU A 181 11.66 -12.79 -7.40
CA LEU A 181 11.42 -12.01 -8.61
C LEU A 181 12.39 -10.82 -8.70
N ALA A 182 12.52 -10.05 -7.63
CA ALA A 182 13.38 -8.87 -7.60
C ALA A 182 14.86 -9.23 -7.84
N ARG A 183 15.37 -10.29 -7.20
CA ARG A 183 16.74 -10.77 -7.42
C ARG A 183 16.97 -11.20 -8.85
N GLY A 184 16.02 -11.94 -9.45
CA GLY A 184 16.10 -12.33 -10.86
C GLY A 184 16.10 -11.12 -11.79
N LEU A 185 15.17 -10.19 -11.61
CA LEU A 185 15.09 -8.97 -12.42
C LEU A 185 16.37 -8.10 -12.33
N ALA A 186 16.94 -7.97 -11.14
CA ALA A 186 18.14 -7.16 -10.93
C ALA A 186 19.39 -7.66 -11.67
N THR A 187 19.40 -8.92 -12.12
CA THR A 187 20.50 -9.48 -12.93
C THR A 187 20.37 -9.19 -14.42
N LEU A 188 19.21 -8.68 -14.86
CA LEU A 188 18.91 -8.51 -16.28
C LEU A 188 19.41 -7.15 -16.81
N PRO A 189 20.09 -7.11 -17.95
CA PRO A 189 20.48 -5.86 -18.56
C PRO A 189 19.25 -5.04 -18.95
N GLY A 190 19.31 -3.73 -18.72
CA GLY A 190 18.19 -2.84 -19.03
C GLY A 190 17.11 -2.76 -17.93
N ILE A 191 17.26 -3.48 -16.81
CA ILE A 191 16.39 -3.37 -15.63
C ILE A 191 17.11 -2.59 -14.52
N ILE A 192 16.44 -1.61 -13.96
CA ILE A 192 16.89 -0.82 -12.81
C ILE A 192 16.00 -1.16 -11.62
N LEU A 193 16.60 -1.75 -10.59
CA LEU A 193 15.91 -2.19 -9.38
C LEU A 193 16.89 -2.23 -8.20
N ASP A 194 16.47 -1.70 -7.06
CA ASP A 194 17.13 -1.85 -5.78
C ASP A 194 16.46 -2.99 -4.98
N VAL A 195 17.11 -4.14 -4.92
CA VAL A 195 16.57 -5.36 -4.28
C VAL A 195 16.34 -5.16 -2.78
N GLU A 196 17.18 -4.36 -2.13
CA GLU A 196 17.11 -4.12 -0.68
C GLU A 196 15.84 -3.37 -0.27
N ARG A 197 15.18 -2.70 -1.22
CA ARG A 197 13.91 -2.03 -0.98
C ARG A 197 12.70 -2.94 -1.04
N ILE A 198 12.86 -4.19 -1.44
CA ILE A 198 11.74 -5.13 -1.55
C ILE A 198 11.54 -5.81 -0.20
N GLN A 199 10.70 -5.20 0.63
CA GLN A 199 10.39 -5.66 1.98
C GLN A 199 9.20 -6.60 2.04
N THR A 200 8.23 -6.42 1.14
CA THR A 200 6.96 -7.15 1.11
C THR A 200 6.68 -7.74 -0.27
N ASN A 201 5.44 -7.73 -0.69
CA ASN A 201 4.95 -8.39 -1.89
C ASN A 201 4.89 -7.48 -3.14
N ILE A 202 5.44 -6.27 -3.10
CA ILE A 202 5.42 -5.33 -4.22
C ILE A 202 6.84 -5.14 -4.76
N VAL A 203 7.03 -5.44 -6.04
CA VAL A 203 8.27 -5.21 -6.77
C VAL A 203 8.05 -4.09 -7.77
N ILE A 204 8.74 -2.97 -7.58
CA ILE A 204 8.75 -1.88 -8.55
C ILE A 204 10.13 -1.84 -9.19
N PHE A 205 10.17 -1.89 -10.51
CA PHE A 205 11.39 -1.77 -11.29
C PHE A 205 11.21 -0.79 -12.45
N GLU A 206 12.30 -0.36 -13.06
CA GLU A 206 12.31 0.58 -14.17
C GLU A 206 13.11 0.02 -15.33
N LEU A 207 12.69 0.28 -16.56
CA LEU A 207 13.47 0.03 -17.75
C LEU A 207 14.48 1.15 -17.96
N ALA A 208 15.74 0.79 -18.21
CA ALA A 208 16.79 1.74 -18.52
C ALA A 208 16.47 2.57 -19.78
N PRO A 209 16.92 3.84 -19.85
CA PRO A 209 16.80 4.63 -21.07
C PRO A 209 17.43 3.90 -22.28
N GLY A 210 16.77 3.97 -23.43
CA GLY A 210 17.24 3.32 -24.65
C GLY A 210 16.92 1.84 -24.79
N SER A 211 16.39 1.20 -23.75
CA SER A 211 15.85 -0.16 -23.85
C SER A 211 14.42 -0.16 -24.42
N LEU A 212 13.81 -1.34 -24.46
CA LEU A 212 12.41 -1.57 -24.88
C LEU A 212 11.43 -0.51 -24.37
N SER A 213 10.39 -0.20 -25.14
CA SER A 213 9.32 0.69 -24.68
C SER A 213 8.45 0.02 -23.61
N PRO A 214 7.85 0.79 -22.68
CA PRO A 214 6.91 0.22 -21.70
C PRO A 214 5.72 -0.51 -22.34
N ALA A 215 5.22 -0.04 -23.45
CA ALA A 215 4.11 -0.66 -24.17
C ALA A 215 4.50 -2.04 -24.74
N ASP A 216 5.67 -2.13 -25.36
CA ASP A 216 6.17 -3.39 -25.93
C ASP A 216 6.48 -4.41 -24.83
N MET A 217 7.03 -3.95 -23.68
CA MET A 217 7.24 -4.81 -22.51
C MET A 217 5.90 -5.40 -22.00
N VAL A 218 4.87 -4.58 -21.85
CA VAL A 218 3.55 -5.05 -21.40
C VAL A 218 2.94 -6.02 -22.42
N ALA A 219 3.02 -5.71 -23.71
CA ALA A 219 2.51 -6.58 -24.76
C ALA A 219 3.25 -7.92 -24.82
N GLY A 220 4.58 -7.89 -24.88
CA GLY A 220 5.40 -9.09 -24.98
C GLY A 220 5.27 -10.02 -23.75
N LEU A 221 5.13 -9.46 -22.55
CA LEU A 221 4.82 -10.23 -21.34
C LEU A 221 3.41 -10.79 -21.38
N GLY A 222 2.43 -10.00 -21.83
CA GLY A 222 1.04 -10.43 -21.99
C GLY A 222 0.89 -11.62 -22.93
N ASP A 223 1.60 -11.62 -24.06
CA ASP A 223 1.63 -12.73 -25.02
C ASP A 223 2.20 -14.03 -24.42
N ARG A 224 2.99 -13.91 -23.36
CA ARG A 224 3.57 -15.03 -22.59
C ARG A 224 2.80 -15.34 -21.30
N GLY A 225 1.58 -14.77 -21.15
CA GLY A 225 0.70 -15.03 -20.02
C GLY A 225 1.10 -14.28 -18.74
N VAL A 226 2.09 -13.36 -18.79
CA VAL A 226 2.52 -12.58 -17.63
C VAL A 226 1.86 -11.21 -17.65
N LYS A 227 0.97 -10.97 -16.68
CA LYS A 227 0.24 -9.69 -16.54
C LYS A 227 0.96 -8.79 -15.55
N ILE A 228 1.50 -7.69 -16.04
CA ILE A 228 2.18 -6.68 -15.23
C ILE A 228 1.68 -5.27 -15.59
N GLY A 229 1.63 -4.38 -14.61
CA GLY A 229 1.18 -3.01 -14.80
C GLY A 229 2.32 -2.00 -14.96
N ALA A 230 2.27 -1.18 -16.01
CA ALA A 230 3.06 0.06 -16.06
C ALA A 230 2.41 1.11 -15.13
N ILE A 231 3.24 1.79 -14.33
CA ILE A 231 2.79 2.76 -13.31
C ILE A 231 3.25 4.19 -13.59
N GLY A 232 3.53 4.48 -14.86
CA GLY A 232 3.98 5.77 -15.38
C GLY A 232 5.48 5.81 -15.69
N GLY A 233 5.84 6.59 -16.71
CA GLY A 233 7.21 6.61 -17.25
C GLY A 233 7.62 5.22 -17.72
N ARG A 234 8.82 4.82 -17.34
CA ARG A 234 9.38 3.48 -17.64
C ARG A 234 9.28 2.49 -16.48
N ARG A 235 8.40 2.78 -15.52
CA ARG A 235 8.27 2.02 -14.26
C ARG A 235 7.15 1.00 -14.32
N PHE A 236 7.40 -0.16 -13.74
CA PHE A 236 6.49 -1.29 -13.65
C PHE A 236 6.28 -1.68 -12.20
N ARG A 237 5.12 -2.26 -11.92
CA ARG A 237 4.79 -2.83 -10.62
C ARG A 237 4.30 -4.25 -10.80
N ALA A 238 5.04 -5.20 -10.26
CA ALA A 238 4.59 -6.57 -10.03
C ALA A 238 4.15 -6.73 -8.58
N VAL A 239 3.12 -7.55 -8.35
CA VAL A 239 2.60 -7.86 -7.02
C VAL A 239 2.44 -9.37 -6.91
N THR A 240 3.13 -9.98 -5.96
CA THR A 240 2.93 -11.40 -5.61
C THR A 240 1.77 -11.54 -4.65
N HIS A 241 1.01 -12.62 -4.79
CA HIS A 241 -0.18 -12.91 -4.00
C HIS A 241 -0.49 -14.40 -4.01
N HIS A 242 -1.47 -14.82 -3.24
CA HIS A 242 -1.95 -16.21 -3.23
C HIS A 242 -2.24 -16.72 -4.66
N GLY A 243 -1.75 -17.92 -4.97
CA GLY A 243 -1.85 -18.53 -6.30
C GLY A 243 -0.73 -18.13 -7.26
N ILE A 244 0.28 -17.36 -6.78
CA ILE A 244 1.54 -17.15 -7.51
C ILE A 244 2.64 -17.87 -6.72
N GLU A 245 3.06 -19.00 -7.22
CA GLU A 245 4.08 -19.85 -6.60
C GLU A 245 5.47 -19.59 -7.20
N THR A 246 6.46 -20.32 -6.73
CA THR A 246 7.85 -20.18 -7.22
C THR A 246 7.98 -20.49 -8.72
N ALA A 247 7.20 -21.45 -9.22
CA ALA A 247 7.23 -21.82 -10.64
C ALA A 247 6.74 -20.69 -11.55
N GLU A 248 5.68 -19.98 -11.15
CA GLU A 248 5.17 -18.82 -11.88
C GLU A 248 6.15 -17.66 -11.86
N ILE A 249 6.89 -17.49 -10.76
CA ILE A 249 7.97 -16.48 -10.69
C ILE A 249 9.09 -16.81 -11.67
N ASP A 250 9.52 -18.07 -11.75
CA ASP A 250 10.56 -18.51 -12.68
C ASP A 250 10.10 -18.37 -14.14
N ALA A 251 8.84 -18.73 -14.43
CA ALA A 251 8.24 -18.50 -15.74
C ALA A 251 8.18 -17.01 -16.10
N ALA A 252 7.80 -16.15 -15.15
CA ALA A 252 7.78 -14.71 -15.36
C ALA A 252 9.18 -14.14 -15.64
N LEU A 253 10.20 -14.58 -14.92
CA LEU A 253 11.59 -14.18 -15.18
C LEU A 253 12.06 -14.62 -16.57
N THR A 254 11.73 -15.86 -16.98
CA THR A 254 12.01 -16.36 -18.33
C THR A 254 11.33 -15.48 -19.39
N ALA A 255 10.06 -15.15 -19.20
CA ALA A 255 9.32 -14.29 -20.11
C ALA A 255 9.96 -12.89 -20.24
N VAL A 256 10.42 -12.31 -19.12
CA VAL A 256 11.13 -11.01 -19.15
C VAL A 256 12.43 -11.11 -19.97
N VAL A 257 13.21 -12.17 -19.77
CA VAL A 257 14.45 -12.42 -20.53
C VAL A 257 14.18 -12.51 -22.03
N ASP A 258 13.14 -13.27 -22.43
CA ASP A 258 12.81 -13.46 -23.83
C ASP A 258 12.35 -12.15 -24.50
N VAL A 259 11.49 -11.39 -23.81
CA VAL A 259 11.02 -10.08 -24.31
C VAL A 259 12.20 -9.09 -24.48
N LEU A 260 13.15 -9.07 -23.54
CA LEU A 260 14.33 -8.20 -23.65
C LEU A 260 15.25 -8.60 -24.80
N LYS A 261 15.42 -9.91 -25.08
CA LYS A 261 16.25 -10.40 -26.18
C LYS A 261 15.68 -10.13 -27.58
N GLU A 262 14.34 -10.23 -27.73
CA GLU A 262 13.66 -9.98 -29.00
C GLU A 262 13.70 -8.49 -29.42
N SER A 263 14.06 -7.61 -28.52
CA SER A 263 14.02 -6.16 -28.70
C SER A 263 15.42 -5.53 -28.87
N GLY A 264 16.48 -6.29 -28.76
CA GLY A 264 17.87 -5.87 -28.95
C GLY A 264 18.47 -6.51 -30.18
#